data_84a072ccc2b560c416ca07d4fadf20cd
#
_entry.id   84a072ccc2b560c416ca07d4fadf20cd
#
_cell.length_a   1.000
_cell.length_b   1.000
_cell.length_c   1.000
_cell.angle_alpha   90.00
_cell.angle_beta   90.00
_cell.angle_gamma   90.00
#
_symmetry.space_group_name_H-M   'P 1'
#
loop_
_entity.id
_entity.type
_entity.pdbx_description
1 polymer ?
#
loop_
_entity_poly.entity_id
_entity_poly.type
_entity_poly.pdbx_seq_one_letter_code
_entity_poly.pdbx_strand_id
1 'polypeptide(L)'
;MVPEMRRRFLQVGTRRVHYLRAGEGPPAVLIHSSPANAFLLQPEIDYLARMYTVFAFDTPGFGLSQALPMQDVTVADLADALAETLEAIAMPRCPVFGSHTGAAIALELAVRHPARVSGVVLDGVPAFTEAESATLFADYFRQIPVTDLGSQYAAAWTRFRDQSIWFPWSSRLPENLNGYDLGPKESTHHWVSMYFIAADTYEPAYRAALLHYGPKALEAAAALEVPAIYTATDTDMLFPHMARLPPLKAGQEIRHIGTSYEAKRALIAAGFARFGGASAAPPDRDAIGYSDNLARQFVDVADGRQIHLRHAGRVGSDTVLLLHDAPGSALALEDLVCSLSKTAFVLAPDLPGCGASSRFLRQAPSIADYADDIADLLSRLGVADVAVHGIGFGASVAIELANRHPGRVRKLSLCGVLLPEPEERAWLASHYAPPIAIEADGSHWYRTWLMLRDSLVWWPWFDRRKAAQRLAPANFSAAHIHRWTLDVMGSRESYADLIYAALSHDARQALARLTVRPGLVLGGAVTPLSAYDARLAALLPDVRRVGVPAEGLLL
;
A
#
# COMPACT_ATOMS: atom_id res chain seq x y z
N MET A 1 -11.84 22.04 5.82
CA MET A 1 -11.08 21.08 4.98
C MET A 1 -10.70 19.90 5.87
N VAL A 2 -10.75 18.67 5.37
CA VAL A 2 -10.16 17.52 6.07
C VAL A 2 -8.65 17.70 5.96
N PRO A 3 -7.88 17.62 7.06
CA PRO A 3 -6.43 17.71 7.01
C PRO A 3 -5.84 16.63 6.12
N GLU A 4 -4.80 16.96 5.39
CA GLU A 4 -4.13 16.04 4.49
C GLU A 4 -3.52 14.86 5.27
N MET A 5 -3.82 13.65 4.81
CA MET A 5 -3.28 12.43 5.40
C MET A 5 -1.98 12.05 4.70
N ARG A 6 -0.91 11.88 5.47
CA ARG A 6 0.42 11.51 4.99
C ARG A 6 0.76 10.09 5.40
N ARG A 7 1.36 9.37 4.48
CA ARG A 7 1.93 8.03 4.70
C ARG A 7 3.39 8.15 5.06
N ARG A 8 3.83 7.35 6.04
CA ARG A 8 5.22 7.36 6.50
C ARG A 8 5.71 5.95 6.75
N PHE A 9 7.00 5.77 6.57
CA PHE A 9 7.72 4.60 7.05
C PHE A 9 8.64 4.98 8.20
N LEU A 10 8.79 4.07 9.14
CA LEU A 10 9.71 4.18 10.26
C LEU A 10 10.51 2.89 10.36
N GLN A 11 11.81 3.01 10.57
CA GLN A 11 12.67 1.87 10.90
C GLN A 11 12.75 1.74 12.41
N VAL A 12 12.32 0.59 12.97
CA VAL A 12 12.38 0.25 14.39
C VAL A 12 13.24 -0.99 14.55
N GLY A 13 14.50 -0.82 14.95
CA GLY A 13 15.49 -1.89 14.87
C GLY A 13 15.65 -2.39 13.45
N THR A 14 15.40 -3.68 13.22
CA THR A 14 15.42 -4.30 11.88
C THR A 14 14.06 -4.26 11.18
N ARG A 15 13.00 -3.80 11.83
CA ARG A 15 11.61 -3.86 11.36
C ARG A 15 11.18 -2.53 10.76
N ARG A 16 10.59 -2.58 9.57
CA ARG A 16 9.92 -1.43 8.96
C ARG A 16 8.45 -1.38 9.41
N VAL A 17 8.02 -0.21 9.87
CA VAL A 17 6.65 0.09 10.28
C VAL A 17 6.08 1.17 9.35
N HIS A 18 4.88 0.93 8.83
CA HIS A 18 4.11 1.93 8.10
C HIS A 18 3.05 2.54 9.00
N TYR A 19 2.80 3.84 8.84
CA TYR A 19 1.71 4.53 9.53
C TYR A 19 1.17 5.69 8.71
N LEU A 20 -0.05 6.07 9.04
CA LEU A 20 -0.73 7.25 8.54
C LEU A 20 -0.62 8.36 9.59
N ARG A 21 -0.35 9.59 9.14
CA ARG A 21 -0.34 10.79 9.98
C ARG A 21 -1.25 11.84 9.37
N ALA A 22 -2.15 12.42 10.19
CA ALA A 22 -3.07 13.47 9.73
C ALA A 22 -3.36 14.48 10.84
N GLY A 23 -3.61 15.72 10.46
CA GLY A 23 -3.99 16.79 11.38
C GLY A 23 -2.82 17.39 12.16
N GLU A 24 -3.17 18.36 12.99
CA GLU A 24 -2.28 19.09 13.89
C GLU A 24 -2.89 19.18 15.29
N GLY A 25 -2.04 19.32 16.31
CA GLY A 25 -2.47 19.42 17.72
C GLY A 25 -1.93 18.30 18.60
N PRO A 26 -2.61 17.97 19.72
CA PRO A 26 -2.22 16.87 20.59
C PRO A 26 -2.13 15.54 19.86
N PRO A 27 -1.18 14.63 20.22
CA PRO A 27 -1.08 13.33 19.57
C PRO A 27 -2.20 12.38 20.00
N ALA A 28 -2.65 11.55 19.06
CA ALA A 28 -3.57 10.43 19.28
C ALA A 28 -3.16 9.22 18.45
N VAL A 29 -3.25 8.02 19.03
CA VAL A 29 -2.87 6.76 18.38
C VAL A 29 -4.11 5.93 18.08
N LEU A 30 -4.19 5.41 16.86
CA LEU A 30 -5.27 4.53 16.40
C LEU A 30 -4.70 3.19 15.93
N ILE A 31 -5.38 2.08 16.27
CA ILE A 31 -5.00 0.72 15.94
C ILE A 31 -6.19 0.01 15.28
N HIS A 32 -5.97 -0.49 14.06
CA HIS A 32 -7.00 -1.11 13.23
C HIS A 32 -7.35 -2.54 13.66
N SER A 33 -8.50 -3.04 13.17
CA SER A 33 -8.91 -4.44 13.29
C SER A 33 -8.25 -5.33 12.22
N SER A 34 -8.27 -6.64 12.41
CA SER A 34 -7.78 -7.65 11.45
C SER A 34 -8.93 -8.19 10.56
N PRO A 35 -8.62 -8.59 9.32
CA PRO A 35 -7.35 -8.58 8.60
C PRO A 35 -7.13 -7.29 7.77
N ALA A 36 -7.37 -6.13 8.34
CA ALA A 36 -7.27 -4.83 7.69
C ALA A 36 -5.88 -4.18 7.89
N ASN A 37 -5.80 -2.89 7.57
CA ASN A 37 -4.67 -2.01 7.82
C ASN A 37 -5.17 -0.63 8.28
N ALA A 38 -4.28 0.31 8.50
CA ALA A 38 -4.60 1.64 9.03
C ALA A 38 -5.62 2.42 8.17
N PHE A 39 -5.71 2.16 6.86
CA PHE A 39 -6.71 2.80 5.99
C PHE A 39 -8.16 2.44 6.34
N LEU A 40 -8.40 1.32 7.03
CA LEU A 40 -9.74 1.01 7.53
C LEU A 40 -10.28 2.11 8.46
N LEU A 41 -9.39 2.80 9.16
CA LEU A 41 -9.72 3.86 10.12
C LEU A 41 -9.83 5.25 9.47
N GLN A 42 -9.89 5.32 8.12
CA GLN A 42 -10.01 6.61 7.41
C GLN A 42 -11.12 7.50 7.95
N PRO A 43 -12.36 7.02 8.24
CA PRO A 43 -13.41 7.86 8.77
C PRO A 43 -13.10 8.41 10.16
N GLU A 44 -12.47 7.64 11.03
CA GLU A 44 -12.01 8.04 12.36
C GLU A 44 -10.86 9.04 12.26
N ILE A 45 -9.90 8.80 11.35
CA ILE A 45 -8.78 9.71 11.08
C ILE A 45 -9.31 11.05 10.61
N ASP A 46 -10.20 11.09 9.61
CA ASP A 46 -10.76 12.33 9.04
C ASP A 46 -11.55 13.16 10.07
N TYR A 47 -12.20 12.47 11.02
CA TYR A 47 -12.93 13.12 12.09
C TYR A 47 -11.98 13.70 13.15
N LEU A 48 -11.03 12.91 13.63
CA LEU A 48 -10.14 13.26 14.74
C LEU A 48 -9.03 14.23 14.31
N ALA A 49 -8.57 14.17 13.06
CA ALA A 49 -7.51 15.02 12.53
C ALA A 49 -7.86 16.52 12.53
N ARG A 50 -9.12 16.86 12.78
CA ARG A 50 -9.56 18.25 12.98
C ARG A 50 -9.16 18.82 14.35
N MET A 51 -8.78 17.95 15.29
CA MET A 51 -8.52 18.29 16.70
C MET A 51 -7.20 17.73 17.21
N TYR A 52 -6.67 16.69 16.57
CA TYR A 52 -5.49 15.93 16.99
C TYR A 52 -4.51 15.74 15.83
N THR A 53 -3.24 15.53 16.15
CA THR A 53 -2.33 14.86 15.24
C THR A 53 -2.53 13.36 15.44
N VAL A 54 -3.21 12.74 14.48
CA VAL A 54 -3.55 11.31 14.50
C VAL A 54 -2.43 10.50 13.90
N PHE A 55 -2.06 9.41 14.58
CA PHE A 55 -1.13 8.38 14.11
C PHE A 55 -1.86 7.05 14.07
N ALA A 56 -2.09 6.51 12.87
CA ALA A 56 -2.70 5.20 12.68
C ALA A 56 -1.64 4.23 12.13
N PHE A 57 -1.26 3.22 12.92
CA PHE A 57 -0.20 2.28 12.57
C PHE A 57 -0.76 1.04 11.91
N ASP A 58 -0.08 0.57 10.84
CA ASP A 58 -0.25 -0.82 10.41
C ASP A 58 0.38 -1.74 11.45
N THR A 59 -0.43 -2.60 12.04
CA THR A 59 0.03 -3.63 12.99
C THR A 59 1.07 -4.55 12.30
N PRO A 60 2.10 -5.06 13.00
CA PRO A 60 3.06 -5.98 12.42
C PRO A 60 2.41 -7.14 11.67
N GLY A 61 2.80 -7.33 10.39
CA GLY A 61 2.23 -8.33 9.49
C GLY A 61 1.03 -7.86 8.68
N PHE A 62 0.56 -6.63 8.87
CA PHE A 62 -0.54 -6.03 8.10
C PHE A 62 -0.06 -4.84 7.27
N GLY A 63 -0.83 -4.53 6.22
CA GLY A 63 -0.58 -3.39 5.35
C GLY A 63 0.83 -3.39 4.79
N LEU A 64 1.57 -2.32 5.04
CA LEU A 64 2.95 -2.16 4.59
C LEU A 64 3.98 -2.35 5.72
N SER A 65 3.55 -2.71 6.93
CA SER A 65 4.42 -3.04 8.05
C SER A 65 4.93 -4.47 7.97
N GLN A 66 6.21 -4.66 8.29
CA GLN A 66 6.81 -5.99 8.36
C GLN A 66 6.25 -6.78 9.54
N ALA A 67 6.09 -8.10 9.35
CA ALA A 67 5.71 -9.01 10.43
C ALA A 67 6.82 -9.11 11.50
N LEU A 68 6.44 -9.53 12.69
CA LEU A 68 7.41 -9.93 13.73
C LEU A 68 8.13 -11.21 13.29
N PRO A 69 9.42 -11.37 13.66
CA PRO A 69 10.23 -12.48 13.18
C PRO A 69 9.96 -13.81 13.92
N MET A 70 8.76 -13.99 14.47
CA MET A 70 8.33 -15.18 15.21
C MET A 70 6.98 -15.70 14.67
N GLN A 71 6.74 -17.01 14.76
CA GLN A 71 5.50 -17.62 14.32
C GLN A 71 4.40 -17.58 15.40
N ASP A 72 4.76 -17.81 16.65
CA ASP A 72 3.86 -17.81 17.81
C ASP A 72 3.74 -16.41 18.42
N VAL A 73 3.22 -15.48 17.63
CA VAL A 73 2.99 -14.10 18.06
C VAL A 73 1.87 -14.04 19.08
N THR A 74 2.06 -13.27 20.14
CA THR A 74 1.04 -12.96 21.15
C THR A 74 0.59 -11.49 21.03
N VAL A 75 -0.55 -11.14 21.63
CA VAL A 75 -1.00 -9.74 21.73
C VAL A 75 -0.02 -8.90 22.55
N ALA A 76 0.64 -9.51 23.54
CA ALA A 76 1.70 -8.86 24.31
C ALA A 76 2.90 -8.46 23.43
N ASP A 77 3.33 -9.35 22.52
CA ASP A 77 4.42 -9.04 21.57
C ASP A 77 4.02 -7.90 20.61
N LEU A 78 2.76 -7.86 20.18
CA LEU A 78 2.24 -6.77 19.34
C LEU A 78 2.18 -5.44 20.11
N ALA A 79 1.80 -5.47 21.39
CA ALA A 79 1.77 -4.30 22.26
C ALA A 79 3.19 -3.77 22.54
N ASP A 80 4.15 -4.67 22.81
CA ASP A 80 5.56 -4.30 23.00
C ASP A 80 6.16 -3.72 21.71
N ALA A 81 5.88 -4.32 20.56
CA ALA A 81 6.31 -3.81 19.25
C ALA A 81 5.71 -2.41 18.93
N LEU A 82 4.48 -2.15 19.38
CA LEU A 82 3.90 -0.80 19.28
C LEU A 82 4.59 0.17 20.25
N ALA A 83 4.86 -0.24 21.49
CA ALA A 83 5.58 0.59 22.46
C ALA A 83 6.98 0.99 21.94
N GLU A 84 7.73 0.05 21.34
CA GLU A 84 9.00 0.34 20.65
C GLU A 84 8.83 1.35 19.51
N THR A 85 7.73 1.20 18.74
CA THR A 85 7.42 2.11 17.63
C THR A 85 7.13 3.52 18.14
N LEU A 86 6.33 3.64 19.21
CA LEU A 86 6.03 4.93 19.86
C LEU A 86 7.29 5.58 20.44
N GLU A 87 8.21 4.77 20.98
CA GLU A 87 9.51 5.27 21.45
C GLU A 87 10.38 5.79 20.32
N ALA A 88 10.47 5.04 19.23
CA ALA A 88 11.31 5.41 18.08
C ALA A 88 10.90 6.75 17.43
N ILE A 89 9.60 7.11 17.48
CA ILE A 89 9.12 8.42 17.01
C ILE A 89 9.07 9.48 18.12
N ALA A 90 9.56 9.14 19.32
CA ALA A 90 9.47 10.00 20.50
C ALA A 90 8.03 10.43 20.84
N MET A 91 7.07 9.48 20.72
CA MET A 91 5.67 9.73 21.03
C MET A 91 5.50 10.02 22.51
N PRO A 92 4.98 11.18 22.89
CA PRO A 92 4.68 11.47 24.28
C PRO A 92 3.44 10.69 24.75
N ARG A 93 3.16 10.74 26.04
CA ARG A 93 1.95 10.12 26.62
C ARG A 93 0.69 10.68 25.96
N CYS A 94 -0.15 9.79 25.36
CA CYS A 94 -1.29 10.18 24.57
C CYS A 94 -2.46 9.18 24.70
N PRO A 95 -3.68 9.55 24.29
CA PRO A 95 -4.82 8.64 24.21
C PRO A 95 -4.67 7.67 23.03
N VAL A 96 -5.22 6.46 23.23
CA VAL A 96 -5.17 5.38 22.24
C VAL A 96 -6.59 4.86 21.95
N PHE A 97 -6.92 4.68 20.68
CA PHE A 97 -8.10 3.96 20.22
C PHE A 97 -7.68 2.65 19.58
N GLY A 98 -8.42 1.59 19.84
CA GLY A 98 -8.26 0.32 19.15
C GLY A 98 -9.60 -0.32 18.83
N SER A 99 -9.70 -0.94 17.65
CA SER A 99 -10.88 -1.69 17.23
C SER A 99 -10.57 -3.18 17.08
N HIS A 100 -11.35 -4.06 17.68
CA HIS A 100 -11.24 -5.52 17.69
C HIS A 100 -9.80 -5.99 18.05
N THR A 101 -9.03 -6.53 17.09
CA THR A 101 -7.61 -6.85 17.30
C THR A 101 -6.85 -5.63 17.85
N GLY A 102 -7.13 -4.45 17.31
CA GLY A 102 -6.56 -3.20 17.80
C GLY A 102 -6.98 -2.87 19.23
N ALA A 103 -8.21 -3.24 19.66
CA ALA A 103 -8.64 -3.07 21.04
C ALA A 103 -7.88 -4.00 21.99
N ALA A 104 -7.61 -5.24 21.57
CA ALA A 104 -6.77 -6.16 22.33
C ALA A 104 -5.34 -5.60 22.49
N ILE A 105 -4.74 -5.08 21.42
CA ILE A 105 -3.40 -4.49 21.43
C ILE A 105 -3.39 -3.22 22.31
N ALA A 106 -4.39 -2.35 22.18
CA ALA A 106 -4.48 -1.11 22.98
C ALA A 106 -4.64 -1.41 24.49
N LEU A 107 -5.44 -2.42 24.84
CA LEU A 107 -5.62 -2.88 26.21
C LEU A 107 -4.31 -3.40 26.79
N GLU A 108 -3.64 -4.30 26.07
CA GLU A 108 -2.37 -4.87 26.50
C GLU A 108 -1.26 -3.81 26.59
N LEU A 109 -1.19 -2.87 25.63
CA LEU A 109 -0.28 -1.73 25.67
C LEU A 109 -0.50 -0.87 26.94
N ALA A 110 -1.75 -0.61 27.30
CA ALA A 110 -2.08 0.20 28.46
C ALA A 110 -1.75 -0.50 29.79
N VAL A 111 -1.85 -1.83 29.83
CA VAL A 111 -1.46 -2.64 31.00
C VAL A 111 0.07 -2.71 31.13
N ARG A 112 0.78 -2.99 30.06
CA ARG A 112 2.23 -3.21 30.07
C ARG A 112 3.05 -1.91 30.06
N HIS A 113 2.54 -0.87 29.41
CA HIS A 113 3.21 0.41 29.22
C HIS A 113 2.34 1.61 29.65
N PRO A 114 1.80 1.64 30.90
CA PRO A 114 0.83 2.67 31.33
C PRO A 114 1.39 4.09 31.30
N ALA A 115 2.69 4.26 31.38
CA ALA A 115 3.34 5.57 31.29
C ALA A 115 3.21 6.22 29.90
N ARG A 116 2.93 5.43 28.84
CA ARG A 116 2.78 5.91 27.47
C ARG A 116 1.32 6.28 27.13
N VAL A 117 0.35 5.75 27.88
CA VAL A 117 -1.08 5.82 27.55
C VAL A 117 -1.82 6.68 28.55
N SER A 118 -2.46 7.77 28.11
CA SER A 118 -3.27 8.63 28.97
C SER A 118 -4.67 8.08 29.25
N GLY A 119 -5.18 7.25 28.35
CA GLY A 119 -6.44 6.51 28.44
C GLY A 119 -6.72 5.77 27.14
N VAL A 120 -7.64 4.83 27.16
CA VAL A 120 -8.00 3.99 26.02
C VAL A 120 -9.47 4.03 25.70
N VAL A 121 -9.81 4.06 24.39
CA VAL A 121 -11.14 3.74 23.88
C VAL A 121 -11.06 2.42 23.14
N LEU A 122 -11.75 1.40 23.63
CA LEU A 122 -11.68 0.00 23.22
C LEU A 122 -13.00 -0.38 22.54
N ASP A 123 -12.97 -0.47 21.21
CA ASP A 123 -14.11 -0.79 20.37
C ASP A 123 -14.09 -2.31 20.05
N GLY A 124 -14.96 -3.07 20.70
CA GLY A 124 -15.09 -4.51 20.51
C GLY A 124 -13.89 -5.31 21.06
N VAL A 125 -13.73 -5.38 22.38
CA VAL A 125 -12.70 -6.22 23.01
C VAL A 125 -13.04 -7.71 22.81
N PRO A 126 -12.13 -8.54 22.20
CA PRO A 126 -12.41 -9.95 21.93
C PRO A 126 -12.23 -10.80 23.19
N ALA A 127 -13.27 -10.88 24.03
CA ALA A 127 -13.28 -11.67 25.27
C ALA A 127 -13.94 -13.05 25.05
N PHE A 128 -13.44 -13.84 24.08
CA PHE A 128 -13.87 -15.21 23.84
C PHE A 128 -13.35 -16.15 24.95
N THR A 129 -14.13 -17.15 25.30
CA THR A 129 -13.64 -18.28 26.07
C THR A 129 -12.79 -19.20 25.17
N GLU A 130 -11.94 -20.04 25.79
CA GLU A 130 -11.14 -21.03 25.04
C GLU A 130 -12.03 -21.95 24.19
N ALA A 131 -13.17 -22.41 24.74
CA ALA A 131 -14.11 -23.27 24.06
C ALA A 131 -14.76 -22.56 22.84
N GLU A 132 -15.18 -21.30 23.00
CA GLU A 132 -15.70 -20.48 21.90
C GLU A 132 -14.64 -20.30 20.82
N SER A 133 -13.42 -19.92 21.20
CA SER A 133 -12.32 -19.75 20.26
C SER A 133 -12.02 -21.01 19.47
N ALA A 134 -11.94 -22.16 20.14
CA ALA A 134 -11.69 -23.45 19.50
C ALA A 134 -12.79 -23.84 18.51
N THR A 135 -14.06 -23.57 18.86
CA THR A 135 -15.23 -23.93 18.03
C THR A 135 -15.42 -22.96 16.86
N LEU A 136 -15.43 -21.66 17.13
CA LEU A 136 -15.74 -20.63 16.14
C LEU A 136 -14.66 -20.49 15.08
N PHE A 137 -13.41 -20.70 15.44
CA PHE A 137 -12.29 -20.44 14.56
C PHE A 137 -11.58 -21.69 14.02
N ALA A 138 -12.12 -22.88 14.23
CA ALA A 138 -11.55 -24.14 13.73
C ALA A 138 -11.22 -24.08 12.23
N ASP A 139 -12.13 -23.54 11.42
CA ASP A 139 -12.01 -23.40 9.97
C ASP A 139 -11.85 -21.94 9.49
N TYR A 140 -11.60 -21.01 10.40
CA TYR A 140 -11.65 -19.58 10.09
C TYR A 140 -10.48 -19.12 9.23
N PHE A 141 -9.28 -19.65 9.48
CA PHE A 141 -8.02 -19.24 8.85
C PHE A 141 -7.67 -20.08 7.62
N ARG A 142 -8.65 -20.32 6.74
CA ARG A 142 -8.39 -21.00 5.47
C ARG A 142 -7.56 -20.11 4.56
N GLN A 143 -6.41 -20.61 4.14
CA GLN A 143 -5.58 -19.96 3.14
C GLN A 143 -6.25 -19.98 1.77
N ILE A 144 -6.11 -18.90 1.02
CA ILE A 144 -6.55 -18.81 -0.37
C ILE A 144 -5.29 -18.88 -1.24
N PRO A 145 -4.96 -20.05 -1.80
CA PRO A 145 -3.74 -20.22 -2.56
C PRO A 145 -3.77 -19.40 -3.85
N VAL A 146 -2.66 -18.74 -4.15
CA VAL A 146 -2.47 -18.06 -5.43
C VAL A 146 -2.21 -19.11 -6.50
N THR A 147 -3.03 -19.11 -7.55
CA THR A 147 -2.98 -20.08 -8.65
C THR A 147 -2.67 -19.43 -9.98
N ASP A 148 -2.16 -20.19 -10.92
CA ASP A 148 -1.94 -19.79 -12.31
C ASP A 148 -3.22 -19.69 -13.15
N LEU A 149 -4.37 -20.03 -12.56
CA LEU A 149 -5.71 -19.95 -13.14
C LEU A 149 -6.52 -18.74 -12.64
N GLY A 150 -6.01 -17.95 -11.69
CA GLY A 150 -6.68 -16.76 -11.18
C GLY A 150 -7.87 -17.01 -10.25
N SER A 151 -8.06 -18.26 -9.77
CA SER A 151 -9.20 -18.66 -8.92
C SER A 151 -9.22 -17.97 -7.55
N GLN A 152 -8.08 -17.49 -7.06
CA GLN A 152 -7.95 -16.76 -5.79
C GLN A 152 -8.84 -15.52 -5.72
N TYR A 153 -9.12 -14.86 -6.82
CA TYR A 153 -9.91 -13.63 -6.81
C TYR A 153 -11.39 -13.90 -6.50
N ALA A 154 -11.98 -14.93 -7.12
CA ALA A 154 -13.33 -15.35 -6.82
C ALA A 154 -13.44 -15.92 -5.38
N ALA A 155 -12.44 -16.67 -4.94
CA ALA A 155 -12.39 -17.23 -3.59
C ALA A 155 -12.30 -16.11 -2.54
N ALA A 156 -11.43 -15.13 -2.72
CA ALA A 156 -11.29 -14.00 -1.79
C ALA A 156 -12.56 -13.12 -1.79
N TRP A 157 -13.13 -12.82 -2.96
CA TRP A 157 -14.37 -12.06 -3.05
C TRP A 157 -15.51 -12.72 -2.29
N THR A 158 -15.72 -14.01 -2.51
CA THR A 158 -16.74 -14.79 -1.81
C THR A 158 -16.49 -14.82 -0.30
N ARG A 159 -15.25 -15.09 0.12
CA ARG A 159 -14.89 -15.13 1.53
C ARG A 159 -15.20 -13.82 2.26
N PHE A 160 -14.80 -12.67 1.70
CA PHE A 160 -15.02 -11.38 2.36
C PHE A 160 -16.47 -10.91 2.27
N ARG A 161 -17.18 -11.28 1.20
CA ARG A 161 -18.62 -11.10 1.14
C ARG A 161 -19.32 -11.94 2.21
N ASP A 162 -18.93 -13.21 2.39
CA ASP A 162 -19.46 -14.09 3.42
C ASP A 162 -19.15 -13.56 4.83
N GLN A 163 -17.97 -12.99 5.07
CA GLN A 163 -17.64 -12.36 6.36
C GLN A 163 -18.56 -11.17 6.70
N SER A 164 -19.10 -10.50 5.70
CA SER A 164 -20.10 -9.45 5.90
C SER A 164 -21.50 -9.99 6.13
N ILE A 165 -21.74 -11.29 5.92
CA ILE A 165 -23.06 -11.93 6.08
C ILE A 165 -23.10 -12.80 7.34
N TRP A 166 -22.03 -13.55 7.63
CA TRP A 166 -21.97 -14.49 8.76
C TRP A 166 -20.74 -14.24 9.63
N PHE A 167 -20.93 -14.46 10.93
CA PHE A 167 -19.81 -14.58 11.86
C PHE A 167 -19.93 -15.85 12.71
N PRO A 168 -18.92 -16.74 12.67
CA PRO A 168 -17.75 -16.72 11.78
C PRO A 168 -18.16 -17.03 10.33
N TRP A 169 -17.46 -16.45 9.36
CA TRP A 169 -17.74 -16.58 7.92
C TRP A 169 -17.73 -18.04 7.43
N SER A 170 -17.02 -18.92 8.14
CA SER A 170 -16.92 -20.35 7.85
C SER A 170 -18.18 -21.14 8.23
N SER A 171 -19.05 -20.59 9.06
CA SER A 171 -20.29 -21.22 9.53
C SER A 171 -21.53 -20.50 8.98
N ARG A 172 -22.05 -20.98 7.86
CA ARG A 172 -23.17 -20.37 7.13
C ARG A 172 -24.53 -20.84 7.67
N LEU A 173 -24.75 -20.69 8.98
CA LEU A 173 -25.98 -21.06 9.65
C LEU A 173 -26.86 -19.82 9.89
N PRO A 174 -28.20 -19.93 9.94
CA PRO A 174 -29.10 -18.80 10.19
C PRO A 174 -28.77 -18.03 11.48
N GLU A 175 -28.39 -18.74 12.54
CA GLU A 175 -28.01 -18.15 13.84
C GLU A 175 -26.70 -17.35 13.81
N ASN A 176 -25.89 -17.50 12.76
CA ASN A 176 -24.63 -16.79 12.57
C ASN A 176 -24.76 -15.58 11.62
N LEU A 177 -25.98 -15.27 11.17
CA LEU A 177 -26.22 -14.07 10.36
C LEU A 177 -25.88 -12.81 11.14
N ASN A 178 -25.11 -11.92 10.52
CA ASN A 178 -24.82 -10.61 11.08
C ASN A 178 -26.09 -9.75 11.18
N GLY A 179 -26.16 -8.88 12.18
CA GLY A 179 -27.29 -7.99 12.43
C GLY A 179 -27.29 -6.69 11.61
N TYR A 180 -26.54 -6.62 10.51
CA TYR A 180 -26.44 -5.45 9.65
C TYR A 180 -26.57 -5.80 8.16
N ASP A 181 -26.88 -4.81 7.34
CA ASP A 181 -27.00 -4.97 5.90
C ASP A 181 -25.65 -5.25 5.23
N LEU A 182 -25.69 -5.99 4.12
CA LEU A 182 -24.52 -6.14 3.28
C LEU A 182 -24.10 -4.77 2.74
N GLY A 183 -22.87 -4.38 3.03
CA GLY A 183 -22.30 -3.13 2.57
C GLY A 183 -22.15 -3.05 1.04
N PRO A 184 -21.80 -1.87 0.50
CA PRO A 184 -21.59 -1.68 -0.92
C PRO A 184 -20.40 -2.51 -1.42
N LYS A 185 -20.39 -2.80 -2.72
CA LYS A 185 -19.33 -3.60 -3.38
C LYS A 185 -17.91 -3.03 -3.16
N GLU A 186 -17.79 -1.73 -2.99
CA GLU A 186 -16.56 -1.03 -2.66
C GLU A 186 -15.97 -1.48 -1.33
N SER A 187 -16.82 -1.76 -0.34
CA SER A 187 -16.37 -2.31 0.95
C SER A 187 -15.76 -3.70 0.78
N THR A 188 -16.40 -4.60 0.03
CA THR A 188 -15.86 -5.94 -0.25
C THR A 188 -14.54 -5.84 -1.03
N HIS A 189 -14.47 -4.95 -2.04
CA HIS A 189 -13.23 -4.67 -2.77
C HIS A 189 -12.09 -4.22 -1.84
N HIS A 190 -12.40 -3.33 -0.90
CA HIS A 190 -11.43 -2.81 0.05
C HIS A 190 -10.90 -3.92 0.97
N TRP A 191 -11.79 -4.78 1.51
CA TRP A 191 -11.40 -5.94 2.32
C TRP A 191 -10.51 -6.92 1.55
N VAL A 192 -10.87 -7.25 0.30
CA VAL A 192 -10.08 -8.14 -0.57
C VAL A 192 -8.70 -7.54 -0.85
N SER A 193 -8.64 -6.23 -1.10
CA SER A 193 -7.37 -5.53 -1.34
C SER A 193 -6.46 -5.57 -0.12
N MET A 194 -6.99 -5.25 1.08
CA MET A 194 -6.22 -5.29 2.32
C MET A 194 -5.73 -6.70 2.66
N TYR A 195 -6.59 -7.70 2.46
CA TYR A 195 -6.21 -9.11 2.65
C TYR A 195 -5.04 -9.50 1.76
N PHE A 196 -5.13 -9.28 0.45
CA PHE A 196 -4.07 -9.69 -0.47
C PHE A 196 -2.73 -8.99 -0.22
N ILE A 197 -2.74 -7.74 0.27
CA ILE A 197 -1.51 -7.03 0.65
C ILE A 197 -0.77 -7.75 1.79
N ALA A 198 -1.51 -8.41 2.70
CA ALA A 198 -0.98 -9.05 3.89
C ALA A 198 -1.18 -10.57 3.92
N ALA A 199 -1.58 -11.20 2.80
CA ALA A 199 -2.03 -12.59 2.77
C ALA A 199 -1.02 -13.58 3.37
N ASP A 200 0.28 -13.34 3.17
CA ASP A 200 1.35 -14.20 3.67
C ASP A 200 1.76 -13.92 5.12
N THR A 201 1.28 -12.83 5.73
CA THR A 201 1.84 -12.32 7.00
C THR A 201 0.80 -12.01 8.09
N TYR A 202 -0.50 -11.90 7.74
CA TYR A 202 -1.54 -11.44 8.67
C TYR A 202 -1.94 -12.48 9.73
N GLU A 203 -1.83 -13.76 9.40
CA GLU A 203 -2.43 -14.84 10.18
C GLU A 203 -1.88 -14.94 11.61
N PRO A 204 -0.57 -14.87 11.89
CA PRO A 204 -0.04 -14.99 13.25
C PRO A 204 -0.65 -13.96 14.21
N ALA A 205 -0.65 -12.68 13.83
CA ALA A 205 -1.19 -11.62 14.67
C ALA A 205 -2.72 -11.69 14.82
N TYR A 206 -3.44 -12.13 13.78
CA TYR A 206 -4.88 -12.31 13.84
C TYR A 206 -5.27 -13.50 14.74
N ARG A 207 -4.55 -14.63 14.64
CA ARG A 207 -4.71 -15.76 15.56
C ARG A 207 -4.45 -15.39 17.00
N ALA A 208 -3.41 -14.59 17.25
CA ALA A 208 -3.08 -14.11 18.58
C ALA A 208 -4.29 -13.45 19.26
N ALA A 209 -4.98 -12.55 18.55
CA ALA A 209 -6.13 -11.83 19.09
C ALA A 209 -7.39 -12.72 19.26
N LEU A 210 -7.71 -13.56 18.29
CA LEU A 210 -8.96 -14.32 18.29
C LEU A 210 -8.87 -15.64 19.05
N LEU A 211 -7.76 -16.38 18.90
CA LEU A 211 -7.64 -17.73 19.49
C LEU A 211 -7.03 -17.73 20.88
N HIS A 212 -6.10 -16.82 21.15
CA HIS A 212 -5.26 -16.94 22.34
C HIS A 212 -5.47 -15.84 23.36
N TYR A 213 -6.13 -14.75 22.99
CA TYR A 213 -6.27 -13.58 23.85
C TYR A 213 -7.57 -13.55 24.66
N GLY A 214 -8.62 -14.25 24.25
CA GLY A 214 -9.97 -14.15 24.85
C GLY A 214 -9.97 -14.19 26.39
N PRO A 215 -9.50 -15.26 27.05
CA PRO A 215 -9.41 -15.32 28.51
C PRO A 215 -8.48 -14.25 29.10
N LYS A 216 -7.34 -13.99 28.45
CA LYS A 216 -6.37 -12.98 28.87
C LYS A 216 -6.90 -11.56 28.73
N ALA A 217 -7.87 -11.29 27.84
CA ALA A 217 -8.52 -9.99 27.74
C ALA A 217 -9.23 -9.58 29.02
N LEU A 218 -9.86 -10.52 29.72
CA LEU A 218 -10.51 -10.27 31.00
C LEU A 218 -9.50 -10.03 32.13
N GLU A 219 -8.39 -10.77 32.13
CA GLU A 219 -7.28 -10.56 33.08
C GLU A 219 -6.63 -9.19 32.84
N ALA A 220 -6.39 -8.83 31.58
CA ALA A 220 -5.84 -7.53 31.21
C ALA A 220 -6.79 -6.38 31.58
N ALA A 221 -8.11 -6.54 31.35
CA ALA A 221 -9.12 -5.57 31.76
C ALA A 221 -9.15 -5.38 33.28
N ALA A 222 -9.00 -6.47 34.07
CA ALA A 222 -8.89 -6.40 35.52
C ALA A 222 -7.61 -5.72 35.99
N ALA A 223 -6.50 -5.91 35.27
CA ALA A 223 -5.21 -5.29 35.57
C ALA A 223 -5.11 -3.82 35.13
N LEU A 224 -5.98 -3.36 34.23
CA LEU A 224 -5.92 -2.00 33.66
C LEU A 224 -6.08 -0.92 34.72
N GLU A 225 -5.13 0.01 34.79
CA GLU A 225 -5.11 1.12 35.77
C GLU A 225 -5.42 2.49 35.12
N VAL A 226 -5.28 2.61 33.79
CA VAL A 226 -5.57 3.89 33.10
C VAL A 226 -7.06 4.07 32.84
N PRO A 227 -7.55 5.32 32.65
CA PRO A 227 -8.92 5.57 32.23
C PRO A 227 -9.28 4.81 30.96
N ALA A 228 -10.49 4.26 30.88
CA ALA A 228 -10.92 3.46 29.75
C ALA A 228 -12.41 3.67 29.41
N ILE A 229 -12.72 3.63 28.13
CA ILE A 229 -14.08 3.50 27.61
C ILE A 229 -14.15 2.21 26.80
N TYR A 230 -14.98 1.29 27.25
CA TYR A 230 -15.35 0.09 26.50
C TYR A 230 -16.61 0.37 25.71
N THR A 231 -16.58 0.08 24.41
CA THR A 231 -17.73 0.31 23.52
C THR A 231 -17.76 -0.72 22.39
N ALA A 232 -18.88 -0.84 21.73
CA ALA A 232 -19.12 -1.49 20.45
C ALA A 232 -20.44 -0.99 19.90
N THR A 233 -20.68 -1.09 18.59
CA THR A 233 -22.05 -0.90 18.05
C THR A 233 -22.92 -2.10 18.43
N ASP A 234 -24.24 -1.88 18.60
CA ASP A 234 -25.18 -2.92 19.03
C ASP A 234 -25.24 -4.11 18.04
N THR A 235 -24.83 -3.87 16.80
CA THR A 235 -24.73 -4.90 15.74
C THR A 235 -23.37 -5.58 15.65
N ASP A 236 -22.40 -5.15 16.45
CA ASP A 236 -21.07 -5.74 16.47
C ASP A 236 -21.11 -7.11 17.14
N MET A 237 -20.45 -8.08 16.52
CA MET A 237 -20.36 -9.45 17.05
C MET A 237 -19.70 -9.54 18.43
N LEU A 238 -18.89 -8.56 18.80
CA LEU A 238 -18.22 -8.47 20.09
C LEU A 238 -19.01 -7.62 21.12
N PHE A 239 -20.16 -7.07 20.73
CA PHE A 239 -21.01 -6.31 21.67
C PHE A 239 -21.38 -7.12 22.92
N PRO A 240 -21.78 -8.41 22.85
CA PRO A 240 -22.08 -9.22 24.01
C PRO A 240 -20.88 -9.42 24.96
N HIS A 241 -19.67 -9.29 24.48
CA HIS A 241 -18.46 -9.46 25.29
C HIS A 241 -18.27 -8.38 26.34
N MET A 242 -18.90 -7.20 26.17
CA MET A 242 -18.85 -6.14 27.17
C MET A 242 -19.49 -6.57 28.51
N ALA A 243 -20.49 -7.46 28.47
CA ALA A 243 -21.10 -8.02 29.68
C ALA A 243 -20.21 -8.98 30.46
N ARG A 244 -19.08 -9.42 29.87
CA ARG A 244 -18.10 -10.31 30.49
C ARG A 244 -16.99 -9.57 31.23
N LEU A 245 -16.90 -8.25 31.02
CA LEU A 245 -15.84 -7.44 31.61
C LEU A 245 -15.88 -7.53 33.16
N PRO A 246 -14.70 -7.51 33.81
CA PRO A 246 -14.61 -7.47 35.26
C PRO A 246 -15.21 -6.16 35.82
N PRO A 247 -15.43 -6.07 37.15
CA PRO A 247 -15.85 -4.81 37.76
C PRO A 247 -14.91 -3.66 37.36
N LEU A 248 -15.50 -2.59 36.86
CA LEU A 248 -14.74 -1.43 36.37
C LEU A 248 -14.16 -0.61 37.52
N LYS A 249 -12.95 -0.11 37.32
CA LYS A 249 -12.27 0.79 38.26
C LYS A 249 -12.69 2.25 38.04
N ALA A 250 -12.32 3.12 38.97
CA ALA A 250 -12.54 4.56 38.83
C ALA A 250 -11.91 5.09 37.52
N GLY A 251 -12.69 5.87 36.77
CA GLY A 251 -12.26 6.38 35.44
C GLY A 251 -12.53 5.45 34.27
N GLN A 252 -13.03 4.23 34.53
CA GLN A 252 -13.42 3.26 33.49
C GLN A 252 -14.95 3.21 33.35
N GLU A 253 -15.45 3.05 32.14
CA GLU A 253 -16.90 2.96 31.85
C GLU A 253 -17.20 2.15 30.60
N ILE A 254 -18.41 1.58 30.55
CA ILE A 254 -19.00 1.01 29.31
C ILE A 254 -19.92 2.07 28.72
N ARG A 255 -19.84 2.29 27.42
CA ARG A 255 -20.66 3.25 26.68
C ARG A 255 -21.38 2.56 25.53
N HIS A 256 -22.69 2.62 25.54
CA HIS A 256 -23.54 2.15 24.45
C HIS A 256 -23.74 3.28 23.45
N ILE A 257 -23.54 2.99 22.16
CA ILE A 257 -23.59 3.96 21.05
C ILE A 257 -24.66 3.63 20.00
N GLY A 258 -25.48 2.59 20.26
CA GLY A 258 -26.41 2.08 19.25
C GLY A 258 -25.68 1.58 18.01
N THR A 259 -26.24 1.84 16.83
CA THR A 259 -25.66 1.43 15.55
C THR A 259 -24.92 2.55 14.82
N SER A 260 -24.72 3.70 15.49
CA SER A 260 -24.21 4.93 14.85
C SER A 260 -22.68 5.00 14.87
N TYR A 261 -22.06 4.90 13.70
CA TYR A 261 -20.62 5.18 13.52
C TYR A 261 -20.25 6.65 13.78
N GLU A 262 -21.20 7.60 13.63
CA GLU A 262 -20.98 8.99 13.99
C GLU A 262 -20.91 9.16 15.51
N ALA A 263 -21.82 8.52 16.25
CA ALA A 263 -21.78 8.48 17.71
C ALA A 263 -20.47 7.85 18.22
N LYS A 264 -19.97 6.80 17.55
CA LYS A 264 -18.67 6.20 17.85
C LYS A 264 -17.54 7.22 17.72
N ARG A 265 -17.42 7.92 16.60
CA ARG A 265 -16.40 8.95 16.40
C ARG A 265 -16.48 10.08 17.42
N ALA A 266 -17.69 10.55 17.74
CA ALA A 266 -17.90 11.56 18.77
C ALA A 266 -17.49 11.06 20.16
N LEU A 267 -17.78 9.79 20.49
CA LEU A 267 -17.35 9.16 21.74
C LEU A 267 -15.82 9.06 21.85
N ILE A 268 -15.15 8.67 20.77
CA ILE A 268 -13.67 8.62 20.73
C ILE A 268 -13.08 10.00 21.03
N ALA A 269 -13.59 11.06 20.35
CA ALA A 269 -13.11 12.43 20.56
C ALA A 269 -13.36 12.92 21.99
N ALA A 270 -14.55 12.66 22.55
CA ALA A 270 -14.89 13.02 23.93
C ALA A 270 -14.01 12.26 24.95
N GLY A 271 -13.75 10.97 24.70
CA GLY A 271 -12.84 10.17 25.51
C GLY A 271 -11.42 10.74 25.49
N PHE A 272 -10.90 11.06 24.32
CA PHE A 272 -9.56 11.62 24.15
C PHE A 272 -9.42 12.98 24.86
N ALA A 273 -10.43 13.85 24.74
CA ALA A 273 -10.45 15.13 25.44
C ALA A 273 -10.43 14.94 26.97
N ARG A 274 -11.18 13.94 27.49
CA ARG A 274 -11.22 13.61 28.92
C ARG A 274 -9.91 13.01 29.43
N PHE A 275 -9.27 12.15 28.63
CA PHE A 275 -8.04 11.49 29.05
C PHE A 275 -6.82 12.42 29.04
N GLY A 276 -6.90 13.50 28.23
CA GLY A 276 -5.80 14.44 28.07
C GLY A 276 -4.55 13.75 27.49
N GLY A 277 -3.41 14.29 27.81
CA GLY A 277 -2.11 13.82 27.32
C GLY A 277 -1.19 15.00 27.02
N ALA A 278 -0.17 14.76 26.20
CA ALA A 278 0.73 15.82 25.77
C ALA A 278 -0.01 16.81 24.85
N SER A 279 0.39 18.09 24.92
CA SER A 279 -0.22 19.17 24.12
C SER A 279 0.29 19.25 22.69
N ALA A 280 1.44 18.61 22.38
CA ALA A 280 2.07 18.64 21.08
C ALA A 280 2.51 17.23 20.64
N ALA A 281 2.27 16.93 19.39
CA ALA A 281 2.74 15.70 18.75
C ALA A 281 4.25 15.80 18.41
N PRO A 282 4.93 14.65 18.24
CA PRO A 282 6.29 14.64 17.71
C PRO A 282 6.31 15.27 16.30
N PRO A 283 7.45 15.90 15.91
CA PRO A 283 7.58 16.48 14.58
C PRO A 283 7.39 15.42 13.50
N ASP A 284 6.88 15.83 12.36
CA ASP A 284 6.85 14.95 11.19
C ASP A 284 8.28 14.71 10.72
N ARG A 285 8.66 13.46 10.62
CA ARG A 285 9.99 13.07 10.17
C ARG A 285 9.93 12.77 8.69
N ASP A 286 10.22 13.78 7.87
CA ASP A 286 10.55 13.61 6.44
C ASP A 286 11.96 13.03 6.23
N ALA A 287 12.54 12.46 7.27
CA ALA A 287 13.91 11.97 7.21
C ALA A 287 14.02 10.86 6.16
N ILE A 288 14.68 11.19 5.08
CA ILE A 288 15.14 10.23 4.08
C ILE A 288 16.16 9.33 4.78
N GLY A 289 15.68 8.20 5.26
CA GLY A 289 16.55 7.14 5.77
C GLY A 289 17.14 6.40 4.59
N TYR A 290 18.40 6.62 4.29
CA TYR A 290 19.09 5.83 3.28
C TYR A 290 19.53 4.49 3.87
N SER A 291 19.42 3.43 3.06
CA SER A 291 19.75 2.06 3.47
C SER A 291 20.56 1.37 2.38
N ASP A 292 21.57 0.61 2.78
CA ASP A 292 22.28 -0.27 1.86
C ASP A 292 21.38 -1.41 1.33
N ASN A 293 20.33 -1.75 2.07
CA ASN A 293 19.30 -2.70 1.67
C ASN A 293 18.11 -1.99 1.02
N LEU A 294 17.26 -2.75 0.32
CA LEU A 294 16.03 -2.25 -0.27
C LEU A 294 15.14 -1.59 0.80
N ALA A 295 14.98 -0.30 0.69
CA ALA A 295 14.14 0.52 1.55
C ALA A 295 13.00 1.18 0.77
N ARG A 296 11.98 1.65 1.50
CA ARG A 296 10.80 2.32 0.95
C ARG A 296 10.53 3.58 1.75
N GLN A 297 10.10 4.64 1.05
CA GLN A 297 9.68 5.88 1.69
C GLN A 297 8.61 6.60 0.87
N PHE A 298 7.89 7.51 1.51
CA PHE A 298 7.03 8.48 0.85
C PHE A 298 7.71 9.85 0.92
N VAL A 299 7.85 10.49 -0.22
CA VAL A 299 8.45 11.82 -0.35
C VAL A 299 7.34 12.81 -0.70
N ASP A 300 7.18 13.85 0.11
CA ASP A 300 6.22 14.92 -0.17
C ASP A 300 6.71 15.78 -1.34
N VAL A 301 5.87 16.00 -2.35
CA VAL A 301 6.15 16.87 -3.49
C VAL A 301 5.40 18.20 -3.40
N ALA A 302 5.66 19.14 -4.33
CA ALA A 302 5.29 20.55 -4.20
C ALA A 302 3.83 20.85 -3.89
N ASP A 303 2.89 20.07 -4.40
CA ASP A 303 1.44 20.28 -4.26
C ASP A 303 0.79 19.44 -3.14
N GLY A 304 1.61 18.95 -2.20
CA GLY A 304 1.16 18.13 -1.08
C GLY A 304 0.96 16.65 -1.42
N ARG A 305 1.11 16.25 -2.68
CA ARG A 305 1.12 14.85 -3.08
C ARG A 305 2.35 14.12 -2.54
N GLN A 306 2.30 12.79 -2.55
CA GLN A 306 3.40 11.94 -2.12
C GLN A 306 3.84 11.01 -3.26
N ILE A 307 5.13 10.94 -3.50
CA ILE A 307 5.76 9.93 -4.36
C ILE A 307 6.30 8.82 -3.48
N HIS A 308 5.87 7.60 -3.73
CA HIS A 308 6.44 6.42 -3.12
C HIS A 308 7.73 6.05 -3.85
N LEU A 309 8.78 5.83 -3.09
CA LEU A 309 10.13 5.56 -3.59
C LEU A 309 10.67 4.27 -3.01
N ARG A 310 11.18 3.40 -3.88
CA ARG A 310 12.08 2.31 -3.52
C ARG A 310 13.50 2.75 -3.77
N HIS A 311 14.40 2.47 -2.84
CA HIS A 311 15.80 2.82 -3.00
C HIS A 311 16.70 1.82 -2.29
N ALA A 312 17.93 1.70 -2.76
CA ALA A 312 18.97 0.90 -2.12
C ALA A 312 20.36 1.37 -2.54
N GLY A 313 21.37 1.02 -1.77
CA GLY A 313 22.77 1.31 -2.04
C GLY A 313 23.29 2.50 -1.25
N ARG A 314 24.60 2.73 -1.36
CA ARG A 314 25.31 3.72 -0.57
C ARG A 314 25.15 5.12 -1.15
N VAL A 315 24.67 6.05 -0.33
CA VAL A 315 24.63 7.49 -0.66
C VAL A 315 26.03 8.03 -0.90
N GLY A 316 26.18 8.87 -1.92
CA GLY A 316 27.48 9.41 -2.36
C GLY A 316 28.16 8.56 -3.43
N SER A 317 27.59 7.39 -3.79
CA SER A 317 27.91 6.66 -5.00
C SER A 317 27.21 7.31 -6.21
N ASP A 318 27.57 6.87 -7.43
CA ASP A 318 26.82 7.25 -8.63
C ASP A 318 25.34 6.93 -8.47
N THR A 319 24.48 7.93 -8.69
CA THR A 319 23.04 7.74 -8.55
C THR A 319 22.40 7.28 -9.85
N VAL A 320 21.57 6.25 -9.75
CA VAL A 320 20.79 5.65 -10.84
C VAL A 320 19.30 5.85 -10.57
N LEU A 321 18.58 6.40 -11.54
CA LEU A 321 17.13 6.54 -11.51
C LEU A 321 16.49 5.53 -12.47
N LEU A 322 15.62 4.69 -11.95
CA LEU A 322 14.86 3.71 -12.72
C LEU A 322 13.40 4.17 -12.86
N LEU A 323 12.91 4.32 -14.08
CA LEU A 323 11.54 4.69 -14.38
C LEU A 323 10.80 3.49 -15.01
N HIS A 324 9.77 3.01 -14.31
CA HIS A 324 9.08 1.76 -14.61
C HIS A 324 8.12 1.85 -15.80
N ASP A 325 7.75 0.69 -16.34
CA ASP A 325 6.70 0.54 -17.36
C ASP A 325 5.28 0.63 -16.75
N ALA A 326 4.26 0.74 -17.60
CA ALA A 326 2.84 0.72 -17.24
C ALA A 326 2.05 -0.31 -18.08
N PRO A 327 0.95 -0.87 -17.54
CA PRO A 327 0.45 -0.67 -16.17
C PRO A 327 1.33 -1.37 -15.14
N GLY A 328 1.52 -0.72 -13.98
CA GLY A 328 2.34 -1.23 -12.87
C GLY A 328 3.12 -0.11 -12.19
N SER A 329 4.11 -0.48 -11.39
CA SER A 329 4.93 0.44 -10.60
C SER A 329 6.39 0.00 -10.52
N ALA A 330 7.20 0.74 -9.76
CA ALA A 330 8.57 0.36 -9.43
C ALA A 330 8.68 -0.96 -8.64
N LEU A 331 7.56 -1.56 -8.24
CA LEU A 331 7.51 -2.91 -7.68
C LEU A 331 8.15 -3.95 -8.63
N ALA A 332 7.94 -3.79 -9.94
CA ALA A 332 8.52 -4.66 -10.95
C ALA A 332 10.05 -4.53 -11.07
N LEU A 333 10.65 -3.51 -10.48
CA LEU A 333 12.08 -3.19 -10.58
C LEU A 333 12.87 -3.58 -9.32
N GLU A 334 12.26 -4.20 -8.30
CA GLU A 334 12.94 -4.49 -7.02
C GLU A 334 14.20 -5.33 -7.20
N ASP A 335 14.16 -6.37 -8.04
CA ASP A 335 15.34 -7.21 -8.31
C ASP A 335 16.46 -6.40 -8.99
N LEU A 336 16.08 -5.49 -9.88
CA LEU A 336 17.01 -4.61 -10.55
C LEU A 336 17.62 -3.57 -9.59
N VAL A 337 16.81 -3.00 -8.70
CA VAL A 337 17.26 -2.12 -7.61
C VAL A 337 18.29 -2.85 -6.75
N CYS A 338 17.98 -4.08 -6.30
CA CYS A 338 18.88 -4.89 -5.48
C CYS A 338 20.18 -5.26 -6.22
N SER A 339 20.10 -5.53 -7.53
CA SER A 339 21.27 -5.86 -8.32
C SER A 339 22.22 -4.68 -8.48
N LEU A 340 21.69 -3.51 -8.87
CA LEU A 340 22.46 -2.28 -9.12
C LEU A 340 22.97 -1.62 -7.84
N SER A 341 22.27 -1.80 -6.72
CA SER A 341 22.66 -1.20 -5.43
C SER A 341 24.03 -1.66 -4.92
N LYS A 342 24.56 -2.74 -5.46
CA LYS A 342 25.92 -3.23 -5.16
C LYS A 342 27.01 -2.25 -5.60
N THR A 343 26.72 -1.41 -6.58
CA THR A 343 27.71 -0.51 -7.20
C THR A 343 27.23 0.95 -7.30
N ALA A 344 25.94 1.21 -7.10
CA ALA A 344 25.33 2.53 -7.25
C ALA A 344 24.30 2.80 -6.15
N PHE A 345 23.95 4.06 -5.95
CA PHE A 345 22.76 4.43 -5.21
C PHE A 345 21.56 4.45 -6.18
N VAL A 346 20.59 3.59 -5.95
CA VAL A 346 19.48 3.37 -6.89
C VAL A 346 18.19 3.95 -6.34
N LEU A 347 17.49 4.72 -7.17
CA LEU A 347 16.19 5.32 -6.92
C LEU A 347 15.19 4.75 -7.93
N ALA A 348 14.09 4.21 -7.46
CA ALA A 348 12.99 3.69 -8.27
C ALA A 348 11.66 4.22 -7.72
N PRO A 349 11.21 5.42 -8.16
CA PRO A 349 9.91 5.96 -7.77
C PRO A 349 8.78 5.21 -8.47
N ASP A 350 7.65 5.03 -7.76
CA ASP A 350 6.39 4.82 -8.44
C ASP A 350 6.00 6.15 -9.11
N LEU A 351 5.82 6.14 -10.43
CA LEU A 351 5.42 7.35 -11.15
C LEU A 351 4.03 7.83 -10.66
N PRO A 352 3.74 9.14 -10.67
CA PRO A 352 2.45 9.66 -10.19
C PRO A 352 1.25 8.89 -10.73
N GLY A 353 0.33 8.51 -9.86
CA GLY A 353 -0.84 7.70 -10.20
C GLY A 353 -0.56 6.21 -10.41
N CYS A 354 0.66 5.74 -10.22
CA CYS A 354 1.05 4.34 -10.28
C CYS A 354 1.43 3.82 -8.88
N GLY A 355 1.22 2.53 -8.64
CA GLY A 355 1.59 1.87 -7.38
C GLY A 355 1.05 2.59 -6.15
N ALA A 356 1.94 3.00 -5.26
CA ALA A 356 1.57 3.71 -4.04
C ALA A 356 1.74 5.24 -4.12
N SER A 357 2.16 5.80 -5.25
CA SER A 357 2.27 7.26 -5.45
C SER A 357 0.90 7.92 -5.61
N SER A 358 0.78 9.15 -5.10
CA SER A 358 -0.39 9.98 -5.32
C SER A 358 -0.59 10.26 -6.81
N ARG A 359 -1.84 10.28 -7.26
CA ARG A 359 -2.18 10.73 -8.62
C ARG A 359 -2.05 12.25 -8.74
N PHE A 360 -1.93 12.75 -9.96
CA PHE A 360 -2.04 14.17 -10.20
C PHE A 360 -3.42 14.71 -9.77
N LEU A 361 -3.46 15.93 -9.25
CA LEU A 361 -4.72 16.61 -8.93
C LEU A 361 -5.42 17.12 -10.19
N ARG A 362 -4.65 17.38 -11.26
CA ARG A 362 -5.17 17.75 -12.58
C ARG A 362 -5.67 16.52 -13.34
N GLN A 363 -6.62 16.72 -14.23
CA GLN A 363 -7.02 15.71 -15.21
C GLN A 363 -6.05 15.72 -16.40
N ALA A 364 -5.86 14.55 -17.03
CA ALA A 364 -5.03 14.35 -18.21
C ALA A 364 -3.61 14.95 -18.08
N PRO A 365 -2.77 14.46 -17.18
CA PRO A 365 -1.38 14.91 -17.06
C PRO A 365 -0.61 14.57 -18.35
N SER A 366 0.35 15.43 -18.73
CA SER A 366 1.26 15.21 -19.85
C SER A 366 2.55 14.53 -19.38
N ILE A 367 3.32 13.94 -20.31
CA ILE A 367 4.66 13.38 -20.00
C ILE A 367 5.60 14.46 -19.44
N ALA A 368 5.43 15.73 -19.84
CA ALA A 368 6.17 16.84 -19.27
C ALA A 368 5.88 17.02 -17.77
N ASP A 369 4.64 16.84 -17.34
CA ASP A 369 4.28 16.93 -15.91
C ASP A 369 4.94 15.81 -15.09
N TYR A 370 5.01 14.59 -15.63
CA TYR A 370 5.75 13.48 -14.99
C TYR A 370 7.23 13.80 -14.89
N ALA A 371 7.85 14.39 -15.94
CA ALA A 371 9.25 14.75 -15.93
C ALA A 371 9.55 15.84 -14.90
N ASP A 372 8.69 16.85 -14.78
CA ASP A 372 8.82 17.92 -13.79
C ASP A 372 8.66 17.41 -12.36
N ASP A 373 7.73 16.49 -12.09
CA ASP A 373 7.58 15.85 -10.78
C ASP A 373 8.82 15.02 -10.40
N ILE A 374 9.42 14.31 -11.34
CA ILE A 374 10.66 13.57 -11.08
C ILE A 374 11.83 14.54 -10.80
N ALA A 375 11.91 15.66 -11.50
CA ALA A 375 12.91 16.69 -11.22
C ALA A 375 12.71 17.33 -9.82
N ASP A 376 11.46 17.57 -9.39
CA ASP A 376 11.14 18.03 -8.03
C ASP A 376 11.53 16.97 -6.99
N LEU A 377 11.19 15.70 -7.23
CA LEU A 377 11.60 14.58 -6.38
C LEU A 377 13.12 14.56 -6.18
N LEU A 378 13.92 14.62 -7.25
CA LEU A 378 15.38 14.63 -7.17
C LEU A 378 15.89 15.85 -6.37
N SER A 379 15.25 17.01 -6.53
CA SER A 379 15.61 18.22 -5.77
C SER A 379 15.36 18.03 -4.26
N ARG A 380 14.23 17.43 -3.88
CA ARG A 380 13.91 17.16 -2.48
C ARG A 380 14.82 16.11 -1.86
N LEU A 381 15.27 15.15 -2.66
CA LEU A 381 16.25 14.15 -2.26
C LEU A 381 17.68 14.70 -2.18
N GLY A 382 17.92 15.96 -2.58
CA GLY A 382 19.26 16.56 -2.65
C GLY A 382 20.15 15.94 -3.72
N VAL A 383 19.57 15.27 -4.72
CA VAL A 383 20.27 14.60 -5.81
C VAL A 383 20.45 15.59 -6.97
N ALA A 384 21.69 15.89 -7.32
CA ALA A 384 22.01 16.89 -8.35
C ALA A 384 21.79 16.35 -9.76
N ASP A 385 22.32 15.16 -10.07
CA ASP A 385 22.22 14.50 -11.36
C ASP A 385 22.19 12.97 -11.22
N VAL A 386 21.67 12.30 -12.24
CA VAL A 386 21.46 10.84 -12.24
C VAL A 386 21.80 10.22 -13.60
N ALA A 387 22.16 8.93 -13.57
CA ALA A 387 22.02 8.09 -14.74
C ALA A 387 20.58 7.56 -14.78
N VAL A 388 19.84 7.84 -15.86
CA VAL A 388 18.42 7.45 -15.98
C VAL A 388 18.28 6.21 -16.85
N HIS A 389 17.49 5.24 -16.38
CA HIS A 389 17.03 4.11 -17.17
C HIS A 389 15.51 4.11 -17.24
N GLY A 390 14.95 4.38 -18.42
CA GLY A 390 13.51 4.38 -18.67
C GLY A 390 13.06 3.11 -19.38
N ILE A 391 12.01 2.47 -18.87
CA ILE A 391 11.45 1.23 -19.39
C ILE A 391 10.02 1.48 -19.86
N GLY A 392 9.70 1.08 -21.08
CA GLY A 392 8.34 1.13 -21.62
C GLY A 392 7.76 2.55 -21.62
N PHE A 393 6.63 2.73 -20.99
CA PHE A 393 6.00 4.05 -20.83
C PHE A 393 6.87 5.02 -20.01
N GLY A 394 7.63 4.52 -19.05
CA GLY A 394 8.62 5.30 -18.29
C GLY A 394 9.78 5.82 -19.14
N ALA A 395 10.07 5.22 -20.29
CA ALA A 395 11.04 5.73 -21.25
C ALA A 395 10.63 7.09 -21.83
N SER A 396 9.33 7.34 -22.03
CA SER A 396 8.82 8.65 -22.46
C SER A 396 9.10 9.73 -21.40
N VAL A 397 8.95 9.39 -20.12
CA VAL A 397 9.29 10.28 -19.00
C VAL A 397 10.79 10.54 -18.95
N ALA A 398 11.62 9.51 -19.14
CA ALA A 398 13.08 9.66 -19.17
C ALA A 398 13.57 10.59 -20.30
N ILE A 399 12.97 10.49 -21.48
CA ILE A 399 13.25 11.36 -22.63
C ILE A 399 12.89 12.82 -22.31
N GLU A 400 11.71 13.09 -21.78
CA GLU A 400 11.31 14.45 -21.44
C GLU A 400 12.08 15.01 -20.23
N LEU A 401 12.45 14.19 -19.26
CA LEU A 401 13.35 14.62 -18.17
C LEU A 401 14.69 15.08 -18.72
N ALA A 402 15.27 14.37 -19.68
CA ALA A 402 16.53 14.76 -20.31
C ALA A 402 16.39 16.04 -21.16
N ASN A 403 15.25 16.24 -21.84
CA ASN A 403 14.99 17.44 -22.64
C ASN A 403 14.72 18.69 -21.79
N ARG A 404 13.93 18.55 -20.73
CA ARG A 404 13.47 19.68 -19.90
C ARG A 404 14.46 20.05 -18.80
N HIS A 405 15.18 19.05 -18.29
CA HIS A 405 16.13 19.17 -17.18
C HIS A 405 17.50 18.57 -17.54
N PRO A 406 18.17 19.04 -18.61
CA PRO A 406 19.39 18.40 -19.13
C PRO A 406 20.52 18.34 -18.10
N GLY A 407 20.58 19.29 -17.15
CA GLY A 407 21.55 19.26 -16.05
C GLY A 407 21.29 18.16 -15.00
N ARG A 408 20.13 17.51 -15.04
CA ARG A 408 19.77 16.40 -14.14
C ARG A 408 20.14 15.03 -14.71
N VAL A 409 20.37 14.90 -16.01
CA VAL A 409 20.58 13.62 -16.69
C VAL A 409 22.02 13.51 -17.20
N ARG A 410 22.84 12.78 -16.46
CA ARG A 410 24.24 12.51 -16.79
C ARG A 410 24.39 11.45 -17.88
N LYS A 411 23.58 10.41 -17.82
CA LYS A 411 23.48 9.33 -18.80
C LYS A 411 22.01 8.96 -19.00
N LEU A 412 21.65 8.52 -20.19
CA LEU A 412 20.31 8.07 -20.54
C LEU A 412 20.36 6.68 -21.14
N SER A 413 19.53 5.78 -20.67
CA SER A 413 19.31 4.44 -21.23
C SER A 413 17.81 4.22 -21.43
N LEU A 414 17.44 3.68 -22.59
CA LEU A 414 16.03 3.46 -22.99
C LEU A 414 15.78 2.01 -23.36
N CYS A 415 14.70 1.44 -22.82
CA CYS A 415 14.25 0.08 -23.11
C CYS A 415 12.77 0.11 -23.53
N GLY A 416 12.47 -0.09 -24.81
CA GLY A 416 11.10 -0.06 -25.35
C GLY A 416 10.47 1.33 -25.27
N VAL A 417 10.59 2.11 -26.34
CA VAL A 417 9.95 3.43 -26.46
C VAL A 417 8.68 3.31 -27.26
N LEU A 418 7.58 3.91 -26.78
CA LEU A 418 6.30 3.93 -27.49
C LEU A 418 6.41 4.80 -28.75
N LEU A 419 6.35 4.19 -29.94
CA LEU A 419 6.50 4.82 -31.25
C LEU A 419 5.41 4.39 -32.24
N PRO A 420 4.13 4.54 -31.91
CA PRO A 420 3.04 4.14 -32.80
C PRO A 420 2.94 5.08 -34.01
N GLU A 421 2.43 4.55 -35.14
CA GLU A 421 1.92 5.37 -36.24
C GLU A 421 0.57 6.01 -35.84
N PRO A 422 0.10 7.07 -36.51
CA PRO A 422 -1.10 7.81 -36.10
C PRO A 422 -2.35 6.92 -35.94
N GLU A 423 -2.59 5.99 -36.86
CA GLU A 423 -3.74 5.07 -36.81
C GLU A 423 -3.61 4.06 -35.66
N GLU A 424 -2.41 3.51 -35.46
CA GLU A 424 -2.09 2.62 -34.35
C GLU A 424 -2.24 3.35 -33.00
N ARG A 425 -1.82 4.62 -32.91
CA ARG A 425 -1.97 5.48 -31.72
C ARG A 425 -3.44 5.64 -31.34
N ALA A 426 -4.31 5.96 -32.32
CA ALA A 426 -5.74 6.11 -32.09
C ALA A 426 -6.38 4.80 -31.62
N TRP A 427 -5.96 3.68 -32.19
CA TRP A 427 -6.43 2.35 -31.80
C TRP A 427 -5.98 1.96 -30.38
N LEU A 428 -4.73 2.20 -30.02
CA LEU A 428 -4.23 2.00 -28.65
C LEU A 428 -4.97 2.89 -27.65
N ALA A 429 -5.17 4.17 -27.97
CA ALA A 429 -5.85 5.12 -27.09
C ALA A 429 -7.30 4.70 -26.78
N SER A 430 -7.97 4.02 -27.71
CA SER A 430 -9.36 3.59 -27.51
C SER A 430 -9.52 2.24 -26.79
N HIS A 431 -8.45 1.43 -26.66
CA HIS A 431 -8.60 0.05 -26.16
C HIS A 431 -7.57 -0.38 -25.11
N TYR A 432 -6.40 0.27 -25.04
CA TYR A 432 -5.27 -0.30 -24.28
C TYR A 432 -5.46 -0.28 -22.78
N ALA A 433 -6.04 0.78 -22.23
CA ALA A 433 -6.22 0.97 -20.79
C ALA A 433 -7.69 1.21 -20.42
N PRO A 434 -8.54 0.16 -20.47
CA PRO A 434 -9.96 0.31 -20.15
C PRO A 434 -10.15 0.62 -18.65
N PRO A 435 -11.17 1.42 -18.28
CA PRO A 435 -11.47 1.69 -16.87
C PRO A 435 -11.74 0.41 -16.08
N ILE A 436 -11.18 0.33 -14.87
CA ILE A 436 -11.40 -0.81 -13.95
C ILE A 436 -12.48 -0.41 -12.95
N ALA A 437 -13.76 -0.62 -13.30
CA ALA A 437 -14.88 -0.43 -12.39
C ALA A 437 -15.00 -1.61 -11.42
N ILE A 438 -15.36 -1.33 -10.16
CA ILE A 438 -15.68 -2.38 -9.19
C ILE A 438 -17.00 -3.04 -9.58
N GLU A 439 -17.01 -4.37 -9.70
CA GLU A 439 -18.19 -5.15 -10.02
C GLU A 439 -18.71 -5.88 -8.77
N ALA A 440 -20.03 -6.04 -8.67
CA ALA A 440 -20.68 -6.65 -7.51
C ALA A 440 -20.32 -8.13 -7.31
N ASP A 441 -19.92 -8.81 -8.38
CA ASP A 441 -19.47 -10.20 -8.39
C ASP A 441 -17.95 -10.38 -8.21
N GLY A 442 -17.19 -9.27 -8.12
CA GLY A 442 -15.73 -9.28 -8.02
C GLY A 442 -14.98 -9.60 -9.31
N SER A 443 -15.69 -9.72 -10.45
CA SER A 443 -15.08 -10.09 -11.75
C SER A 443 -14.01 -9.13 -12.25
N HIS A 444 -14.01 -7.87 -11.78
CA HIS A 444 -12.98 -6.87 -12.11
C HIS A 444 -11.56 -7.31 -11.73
N TRP A 445 -11.40 -8.08 -10.65
CA TRP A 445 -10.11 -8.67 -10.26
C TRP A 445 -9.60 -9.65 -11.33
N TYR A 446 -10.45 -10.60 -11.72
CA TYR A 446 -10.09 -11.62 -12.69
C TYR A 446 -9.89 -11.02 -14.09
N ARG A 447 -10.71 -10.04 -14.50
CA ARG A 447 -10.53 -9.31 -15.78
C ARG A 447 -9.20 -8.59 -15.83
N THR A 448 -8.80 -7.92 -14.74
CA THR A 448 -7.49 -7.26 -14.66
C THR A 448 -6.36 -8.28 -14.74
N TRP A 449 -6.45 -9.38 -14.00
CA TRP A 449 -5.49 -10.48 -14.08
C TRP A 449 -5.36 -11.04 -15.51
N LEU A 450 -6.46 -11.26 -16.22
CA LEU A 450 -6.45 -11.72 -17.63
C LEU A 450 -5.79 -10.68 -18.55
N MET A 451 -6.11 -9.40 -18.40
CA MET A 451 -5.50 -8.31 -19.17
C MET A 451 -3.97 -8.34 -19.04
N LEU A 452 -3.47 -8.44 -17.81
CA LEU A 452 -2.03 -8.49 -17.53
C LEU A 452 -1.40 -9.78 -18.07
N ARG A 453 -2.06 -10.91 -17.91
CA ARG A 453 -1.63 -12.19 -18.45
C ARG A 453 -1.59 -12.18 -19.98
N ASP A 454 -2.59 -11.58 -20.61
CA ASP A 454 -2.67 -11.44 -22.08
C ASP A 454 -1.55 -10.53 -22.61
N SER A 455 -1.12 -9.50 -21.87
CA SER A 455 0.00 -8.62 -22.26
C SER A 455 1.35 -9.35 -22.33
N LEU A 456 1.47 -10.49 -21.68
CA LEU A 456 2.65 -11.36 -21.80
C LEU A 456 2.66 -12.15 -23.11
N VAL A 457 1.49 -12.29 -23.76
CA VAL A 457 1.30 -13.10 -24.96
C VAL A 457 1.18 -12.27 -26.22
N TRP A 458 0.46 -11.13 -26.15
CA TRP A 458 0.14 -10.30 -27.32
C TRP A 458 0.60 -8.85 -27.14
N TRP A 459 0.90 -8.22 -28.27
CA TRP A 459 1.03 -6.78 -28.34
C TRP A 459 0.20 -6.22 -29.50
N PRO A 460 -0.75 -5.28 -29.22
CA PRO A 460 -1.26 -4.97 -27.87
C PRO A 460 -2.07 -6.13 -27.28
N TRP A 461 -2.23 -6.19 -25.97
CA TRP A 461 -2.82 -7.32 -25.22
C TRP A 461 -4.24 -7.70 -25.68
N PHE A 462 -5.00 -6.75 -26.20
CA PHE A 462 -6.37 -6.96 -26.69
C PHE A 462 -6.44 -7.45 -28.14
N ASP A 463 -5.34 -7.42 -28.90
CA ASP A 463 -5.25 -8.03 -30.22
C ASP A 463 -4.80 -9.50 -30.11
N ARG A 464 -5.79 -10.37 -29.92
CA ARG A 464 -5.55 -11.80 -29.67
C ARG A 464 -5.31 -12.62 -30.93
N ARG A 465 -4.97 -11.96 -32.06
CA ARG A 465 -4.61 -12.66 -33.30
C ARG A 465 -3.19 -13.23 -33.25
N LYS A 466 -2.96 -14.29 -34.00
CA LYS A 466 -1.62 -14.92 -34.10
C LYS A 466 -0.54 -13.92 -34.53
N ALA A 467 -0.87 -12.97 -35.40
CA ALA A 467 0.07 -11.96 -35.88
C ALA A 467 0.56 -10.99 -34.79
N ALA A 468 -0.20 -10.84 -33.70
CA ALA A 468 0.15 -9.99 -32.58
C ALA A 468 0.89 -10.74 -31.44
N GLN A 469 1.14 -12.05 -31.61
CA GLN A 469 1.86 -12.84 -30.60
C GLN A 469 3.30 -12.35 -30.41
N ARG A 470 3.68 -12.17 -29.16
CA ARG A 470 5.06 -11.91 -28.76
C ARG A 470 5.81 -13.23 -28.72
N LEU A 471 6.99 -13.26 -29.32
CA LEU A 471 7.84 -14.45 -29.36
C LEU A 471 8.92 -14.43 -28.25
N ALA A 472 8.83 -13.50 -27.31
CA ALA A 472 9.78 -13.38 -26.22
C ALA A 472 9.39 -14.29 -25.03
N PRO A 473 10.36 -14.84 -24.29
CA PRO A 473 10.09 -15.51 -23.03
C PRO A 473 9.33 -14.57 -22.06
N ALA A 474 8.36 -15.12 -21.33
CA ALA A 474 7.57 -14.37 -20.38
C ALA A 474 7.40 -15.14 -19.06
N ASN A 475 7.30 -14.41 -17.95
CA ASN A 475 7.10 -14.99 -16.63
C ASN A 475 5.60 -15.18 -16.34
N PHE A 476 5.11 -16.40 -16.51
CA PHE A 476 3.74 -16.80 -16.23
C PHE A 476 3.53 -17.35 -14.81
N SER A 477 4.51 -17.21 -13.90
CA SER A 477 4.32 -17.69 -12.54
C SER A 477 3.11 -17.01 -11.87
N ALA A 478 2.35 -17.81 -11.12
CA ALA A 478 1.16 -17.34 -10.42
C ALA A 478 1.47 -16.13 -9.51
N ALA A 479 2.59 -16.20 -8.78
CA ALA A 479 3.04 -15.15 -7.88
C ALA A 479 3.35 -13.84 -8.63
N HIS A 480 4.02 -13.90 -9.80
CA HIS A 480 4.35 -12.72 -10.59
C HIS A 480 3.10 -12.00 -11.09
N ILE A 481 2.18 -12.72 -11.73
CA ILE A 481 0.96 -12.09 -12.28
C ILE A 481 0.05 -11.61 -11.15
N HIS A 482 -0.04 -12.36 -10.04
CA HIS A 482 -0.81 -11.92 -8.87
C HIS A 482 -0.27 -10.62 -8.29
N ARG A 483 1.04 -10.55 -8.03
CA ARG A 483 1.71 -9.34 -7.52
C ARG A 483 1.48 -8.13 -8.45
N TRP A 484 1.58 -8.34 -9.76
CA TRP A 484 1.29 -7.31 -10.75
C TRP A 484 -0.18 -6.88 -10.74
N THR A 485 -1.11 -7.84 -10.59
CA THR A 485 -2.54 -7.55 -10.45
C THR A 485 -2.82 -6.67 -9.22
N LEU A 486 -2.22 -6.99 -8.07
CA LEU A 486 -2.37 -6.18 -6.86
C LEU A 486 -1.84 -4.75 -7.05
N ASP A 487 -0.72 -4.61 -7.72
CA ASP A 487 -0.10 -3.31 -8.02
C ASP A 487 -1.03 -2.43 -8.88
N VAL A 488 -1.58 -2.97 -9.96
CA VAL A 488 -2.55 -2.27 -10.82
C VAL A 488 -3.85 -1.97 -10.08
N MET A 489 -4.36 -2.93 -9.30
CA MET A 489 -5.60 -2.74 -8.53
C MET A 489 -5.47 -1.69 -7.43
N GLY A 490 -4.28 -1.54 -6.85
CA GLY A 490 -3.98 -0.48 -5.87
C GLY A 490 -4.05 0.93 -6.46
N SER A 491 -3.81 1.08 -7.77
CA SER A 491 -3.88 2.34 -8.52
C SER A 491 -4.97 2.33 -9.61
N ARG A 492 -6.01 1.50 -9.48
CA ARG A 492 -7.03 1.24 -10.54
C ARG A 492 -7.70 2.50 -11.11
N GLU A 493 -7.78 3.59 -10.33
CA GLU A 493 -8.41 4.84 -10.75
C GLU A 493 -7.51 5.73 -11.61
N SER A 494 -6.21 5.49 -11.59
CA SER A 494 -5.18 6.31 -12.25
C SER A 494 -4.16 5.51 -13.06
N TYR A 495 -4.23 4.17 -13.05
CA TYR A 495 -3.26 3.32 -13.75
C TYR A 495 -3.10 3.63 -15.24
N ALA A 496 -4.14 4.24 -15.83
CA ALA A 496 -4.20 4.59 -17.25
C ALA A 496 -3.57 5.97 -17.56
N ASP A 497 -3.37 6.83 -16.55
CA ASP A 497 -2.96 8.23 -16.76
C ASP A 497 -1.61 8.33 -17.47
N LEU A 498 -0.61 7.57 -17.03
CA LEU A 498 0.71 7.51 -17.67
C LEU A 498 0.63 6.97 -19.10
N ILE A 499 -0.22 5.97 -19.33
CA ILE A 499 -0.41 5.36 -20.65
C ILE A 499 -1.00 6.38 -21.64
N TYR A 500 -2.06 7.10 -21.23
CA TYR A 500 -2.66 8.13 -22.07
C TYR A 500 -1.74 9.34 -22.27
N ALA A 501 -0.98 9.74 -21.25
CA ALA A 501 0.04 10.78 -21.37
C ALA A 501 1.08 10.41 -22.43
N ALA A 502 1.57 9.16 -22.40
CA ALA A 502 2.56 8.70 -23.38
C ALA A 502 1.98 8.51 -24.78
N LEU A 503 0.72 8.06 -24.90
CA LEU A 503 0.02 7.99 -26.19
C LEU A 503 -0.22 9.39 -26.82
N SER A 504 -0.37 10.42 -26.01
CA SER A 504 -0.53 11.80 -26.46
C SER A 504 0.80 12.50 -26.75
N HIS A 505 1.92 11.90 -26.34
CA HIS A 505 3.26 12.46 -26.46
C HIS A 505 3.88 12.15 -27.83
N ASP A 506 4.55 13.14 -28.44
CA ASP A 506 5.35 12.93 -29.66
C ASP A 506 6.79 12.51 -29.31
N ALA A 507 6.95 11.21 -29.05
CA ALA A 507 8.25 10.65 -28.69
C ALA A 507 9.29 10.78 -29.84
N ARG A 508 8.87 10.81 -31.13
CA ARG A 508 9.79 11.01 -32.27
C ARG A 508 10.42 12.40 -32.22
N GLN A 509 9.59 13.43 -32.04
CA GLN A 509 10.06 14.80 -31.89
C GLN A 509 10.90 14.97 -30.64
N ALA A 510 10.52 14.36 -29.53
CA ALA A 510 11.26 14.40 -28.26
C ALA A 510 12.65 13.75 -28.38
N LEU A 511 12.76 12.60 -29.03
CA LEU A 511 14.04 11.94 -29.32
C LEU A 511 14.98 12.81 -30.16
N ALA A 512 14.42 13.53 -31.16
CA ALA A 512 15.21 14.43 -32.02
C ALA A 512 15.79 15.66 -31.28
N ARG A 513 15.21 16.03 -30.13
CA ARG A 513 15.68 17.16 -29.28
C ARG A 513 16.73 16.76 -28.25
N LEU A 514 17.01 15.45 -28.07
CA LEU A 514 17.94 14.99 -27.05
C LEU A 514 19.36 15.55 -27.27
N THR A 515 19.90 16.15 -26.25
CA THR A 515 21.31 16.59 -26.20
C THR A 515 22.22 15.51 -25.60
N VAL A 516 21.68 14.62 -24.78
CA VAL A 516 22.37 13.44 -24.23
C VAL A 516 22.17 12.26 -25.17
N ARG A 517 23.24 11.64 -25.65
CA ARG A 517 23.13 10.43 -26.48
C ARG A 517 22.64 9.25 -25.65
N PRO A 518 21.47 8.66 -25.97
CA PRO A 518 20.97 7.51 -25.20
C PRO A 518 21.72 6.23 -25.56
N GLY A 519 21.83 5.31 -24.58
CA GLY A 519 22.04 3.89 -24.85
C GLY A 519 20.70 3.20 -25.09
N LEU A 520 20.63 2.26 -26.03
CA LEU A 520 19.42 1.47 -26.29
C LEU A 520 19.59 0.06 -25.77
N VAL A 521 18.62 -0.39 -24.96
CA VAL A 521 18.46 -1.81 -24.59
C VAL A 521 17.37 -2.38 -25.49
N LEU A 522 17.76 -3.27 -26.40
CA LEU A 522 16.88 -3.87 -27.39
C LEU A 522 16.65 -5.34 -27.07
N GLY A 523 15.41 -5.80 -27.17
CA GLY A 523 15.05 -7.20 -27.00
C GLY A 523 13.79 -7.47 -26.19
N GLY A 524 13.02 -8.44 -26.61
CA GLY A 524 11.59 -8.64 -26.37
C GLY A 524 11.12 -9.05 -24.99
N ALA A 525 12.00 -9.30 -23.99
CA ALA A 525 11.55 -9.87 -22.72
C ALA A 525 11.11 -8.83 -21.68
N VAL A 526 11.70 -7.63 -21.71
CA VAL A 526 11.56 -6.64 -20.62
C VAL A 526 10.22 -5.89 -20.69
N THR A 527 9.80 -5.48 -21.88
CA THR A 527 8.55 -4.73 -22.08
C THR A 527 7.85 -5.13 -23.38
N PRO A 528 6.51 -5.08 -23.44
CA PRO A 528 5.78 -5.24 -24.69
C PRO A 528 6.16 -4.20 -25.76
N LEU A 529 6.62 -3.01 -25.37
CA LEU A 529 7.01 -1.94 -26.28
C LEU A 529 8.28 -2.23 -27.09
N SER A 530 8.98 -3.32 -26.81
CA SER A 530 10.03 -3.84 -27.70
C SER A 530 9.55 -4.13 -29.14
N ALA A 531 8.24 -4.21 -29.36
CA ALA A 531 7.66 -4.21 -30.70
C ALA A 531 8.08 -2.99 -31.55
N TYR A 532 8.49 -1.89 -30.91
CA TYR A 532 8.98 -0.68 -31.59
C TYR A 532 10.50 -0.58 -31.69
N ASP A 533 11.27 -1.57 -31.24
CA ASP A 533 12.74 -1.53 -31.22
C ASP A 533 13.35 -1.26 -32.59
N ALA A 534 12.78 -1.81 -33.65
CA ALA A 534 13.25 -1.56 -35.01
C ALA A 534 13.06 -0.09 -35.44
N ARG A 535 11.91 0.51 -35.07
CA ARG A 535 11.63 1.94 -35.34
C ARG A 535 12.56 2.82 -34.52
N LEU A 536 12.77 2.50 -33.24
CA LEU A 536 13.69 3.21 -32.36
C LEU A 536 15.11 3.16 -32.89
N ALA A 537 15.60 1.98 -33.30
CA ALA A 537 16.92 1.80 -33.84
C ALA A 537 17.15 2.58 -35.17
N ALA A 538 16.09 2.71 -35.98
CA ALA A 538 16.16 3.49 -37.23
C ALA A 538 16.23 5.01 -36.96
N LEU A 539 15.56 5.50 -35.91
CA LEU A 539 15.63 6.91 -35.50
C LEU A 539 16.97 7.31 -34.89
N LEU A 540 17.69 6.35 -34.30
CA LEU A 540 18.94 6.55 -33.57
C LEU A 540 20.02 5.59 -34.10
N PRO A 541 20.53 5.75 -35.35
CA PRO A 541 21.44 4.78 -35.98
C PRO A 541 22.81 4.70 -35.29
N ASP A 542 23.30 5.79 -34.74
CA ASP A 542 24.67 5.93 -34.20
C ASP A 542 24.76 5.78 -32.68
N VAL A 543 23.78 5.16 -32.04
CA VAL A 543 23.78 4.97 -30.60
C VAL A 543 24.24 3.59 -30.18
N ARG A 544 24.82 3.49 -28.99
CA ARG A 544 25.20 2.20 -28.40
C ARG A 544 23.97 1.34 -28.17
N ARG A 545 24.04 0.09 -28.64
CA ARG A 545 22.96 -0.89 -28.52
C ARG A 545 23.46 -2.10 -27.75
N VAL A 546 22.61 -2.59 -26.86
CA VAL A 546 22.85 -3.85 -26.15
C VAL A 546 21.60 -4.71 -26.29
N GLY A 547 21.77 -5.97 -26.68
CA GLY A 547 20.71 -6.97 -26.53
C GLY A 547 20.49 -7.20 -25.03
N VAL A 548 19.26 -7.50 -24.62
CA VAL A 548 18.96 -7.78 -23.21
C VAL A 548 19.81 -8.98 -22.77
N PRO A 549 20.88 -8.80 -21.99
CA PRO A 549 21.48 -9.89 -21.25
C PRO A 549 20.64 -10.09 -19.99
N ALA A 550 20.58 -11.29 -19.48
CA ALA A 550 19.95 -11.59 -18.22
C ALA A 550 20.52 -10.79 -17.02
N GLU A 551 21.61 -10.04 -17.19
CA GLU A 551 22.39 -9.42 -16.11
C GLU A 551 22.99 -8.04 -16.42
N GLY A 552 22.55 -7.28 -17.42
CA GLY A 552 23.29 -6.06 -17.74
C GLY A 552 22.47 -4.90 -18.28
N LEU A 553 22.38 -3.87 -17.49
CA LEU A 553 22.00 -2.52 -17.92
C LEU A 553 23.21 -1.76 -18.48
N LEU A 554 22.98 -0.95 -19.51
CA LEU A 554 23.91 0.04 -20.01
C LEU A 554 23.95 1.27 -19.09
N LEU A 555 24.51 1.12 -17.92
CA LEU A 555 24.73 2.27 -17.02
C LEU A 555 26.20 2.71 -17.02
#